data_549758725d4d98b7a277fb56629396a2
#
_entry.id   549758725d4d98b7a277fb56629396a2
#
_cell.length_a   1.000
_cell.length_b   1.000
_cell.length_c   1.000
_cell.angle_alpha   90.00
_cell.angle_beta   90.00
_cell.angle_gamma   90.00
#
_symmetry.space_group_name_H-M   'P 1'
#
loop_
_entity.id
_entity.type
_entity.pdbx_description
1 polymer ?
#
loop_
_entity_poly.entity_id
_entity_poly.type
_entity_poly.pdbx_seq_one_letter_code
_entity_poly.pdbx_strand_id
1 'polypeptide(L)'
;MRLTRIFLLLIRASVKSRMQYRFNFWMSTLLASLVNMSEFLMVAVVLLRFGGVAGWSLYEVGYLYSVISLSRVVYRSLANDVHNLDRYLVSGDLDQLLLRPLPLLVALMSQNFRILLGETLQSGGILAYCLYKLTASGQIGWPAVPLTLWIVLNGAVILFAIGLATATIGFWMTKVEVLQTLTEDASRSAAQYPLTLYPGWLRGIFFFVIPVAFANYVPALYVLRHEYGLWLLAASAGVACLGLAAALAFWRAGAARYQSTGS
;
A
#
# COMPACT_ATOMS: atom_id res chain seq x y z
N MET A 1 11.01 -3.86 24.59
CA MET A 1 12.02 -2.79 24.42
C MET A 1 13.25 -3.19 23.58
N ARG A 2 13.82 -4.40 23.68
CA ARG A 2 14.98 -4.78 22.84
C ARG A 2 14.66 -4.91 21.34
N LEU A 3 13.53 -5.53 20.96
CA LEU A 3 13.13 -5.75 19.55
C LEU A 3 12.90 -4.43 18.79
N THR A 4 12.19 -3.48 19.35
CA THR A 4 11.95 -2.16 18.73
C THR A 4 13.25 -1.39 18.53
N ARG A 5 14.18 -1.46 19.49
CA ARG A 5 15.49 -0.81 19.36
C ARG A 5 16.34 -1.43 18.25
N ILE A 6 16.36 -2.76 18.14
CA ILE A 6 17.07 -3.47 17.07
C ILE A 6 16.46 -3.12 15.72
N PHE A 7 15.15 -3.14 15.60
CA PHE A 7 14.43 -2.77 14.37
C PHE A 7 14.77 -1.35 13.90
N LEU A 8 14.74 -0.38 14.82
CA LEU A 8 15.10 1.03 14.54
C LEU A 8 16.58 1.18 14.11
N LEU A 9 17.49 0.44 14.72
CA LEU A 9 18.91 0.45 14.33
C LEU A 9 19.11 -0.11 12.91
N LEU A 10 18.40 -1.18 12.55
CA LEU A 10 18.45 -1.76 11.22
C LEU A 10 17.87 -0.81 10.16
N ILE A 11 16.74 -0.15 10.45
CA ILE A 11 16.19 0.91 9.58
C ILE A 11 17.22 2.03 9.40
N ARG A 12 17.82 2.52 10.47
CA ARG A 12 18.83 3.59 10.38
C ARG A 12 20.04 3.18 9.54
N ALA A 13 20.51 1.94 9.67
CA ALA A 13 21.60 1.40 8.86
C ALA A 13 21.23 1.31 7.38
N SER A 14 20.02 0.82 7.06
CA SER A 14 19.51 0.73 5.69
C SER A 14 19.39 2.11 5.04
N VAL A 15 18.86 3.10 5.75
CA VAL A 15 18.78 4.48 5.27
C VAL A 15 20.17 5.06 5.00
N LYS A 16 21.10 4.90 5.95
CA LYS A 16 22.48 5.40 5.80
C LYS A 16 23.20 4.78 4.60
N SER A 17 23.04 3.49 4.36
CA SER A 17 23.61 2.80 3.21
C SER A 17 23.11 3.36 1.88
N ARG A 18 21.81 3.64 1.77
CA ARG A 18 21.22 4.22 0.54
C ARG A 18 21.64 5.65 0.29
N MET A 19 21.83 6.44 1.32
CA MET A 19 22.29 7.84 1.21
C MET A 19 23.79 7.96 0.83
N GLN A 20 24.53 6.86 0.83
CA GLN A 20 25.93 6.85 0.39
C GLN A 20 26.05 7.14 -1.11
N TYR A 21 25.10 6.69 -1.92
CA TYR A 21 25.05 6.95 -3.37
C TYR A 21 24.03 8.04 -3.69
N ARG A 22 24.33 9.29 -3.30
CA ARG A 22 23.41 10.43 -3.38
C ARG A 22 22.84 10.67 -4.78
N PHE A 23 23.68 10.60 -5.81
CA PHE A 23 23.23 10.82 -7.19
C PHE A 23 22.19 9.80 -7.61
N ASN A 24 22.46 8.51 -7.40
CA ASN A 24 21.52 7.45 -7.74
C ASN A 24 20.21 7.55 -6.94
N PHE A 25 20.30 7.95 -5.66
CA PHE A 25 19.14 8.18 -4.82
C PHE A 25 18.24 9.31 -5.37
N TRP A 26 18.81 10.47 -5.70
CA TRP A 26 18.04 11.59 -6.24
C TRP A 26 17.50 11.32 -7.64
N MET A 27 18.28 10.67 -8.50
CA MET A 27 17.85 10.30 -9.84
C MET A 27 16.69 9.31 -9.81
N SER A 28 16.78 8.26 -8.98
CA SER A 28 15.68 7.31 -8.81
C SER A 28 14.42 7.95 -8.20
N THR A 29 14.60 8.91 -7.28
CA THR A 29 13.50 9.69 -6.69
C THR A 29 12.80 10.53 -7.76
N LEU A 30 13.56 11.23 -8.60
CA LEU A 30 13.03 12.05 -9.69
C LEU A 30 12.28 11.19 -10.71
N LEU A 31 12.88 10.09 -11.17
CA LEU A 31 12.27 9.18 -12.15
C LEU A 31 10.97 8.58 -11.61
N ALA A 32 10.96 8.12 -10.36
CA ALA A 32 9.75 7.59 -9.72
C ALA A 32 8.66 8.67 -9.63
N SER A 33 9.01 9.91 -9.28
CA SER A 33 8.05 11.03 -9.25
C SER A 33 7.47 11.31 -10.64
N LEU A 34 8.30 11.32 -11.68
CA LEU A 34 7.85 11.57 -13.06
C LEU A 34 6.91 10.47 -13.57
N VAL A 35 7.23 9.21 -13.31
CA VAL A 35 6.37 8.07 -13.71
C VAL A 35 5.02 8.17 -13.02
N ASN A 36 4.99 8.31 -11.69
CA ASN A 36 3.73 8.43 -10.96
C ASN A 36 2.94 9.70 -11.34
N MET A 37 3.64 10.81 -11.64
CA MET A 37 2.98 12.03 -12.11
C MET A 37 2.35 11.83 -13.48
N SER A 38 3.01 11.12 -14.40
CA SER A 38 2.45 10.82 -15.73
C SER A 38 1.17 9.99 -15.63
N GLU A 39 1.13 9.01 -14.72
CA GLU A 39 -0.08 8.22 -14.45
C GLU A 39 -1.23 9.11 -13.94
N PHE A 40 -0.95 9.99 -12.97
CA PHE A 40 -1.96 10.92 -12.46
C PHE A 40 -2.44 11.90 -13.54
N LEU A 41 -1.52 12.45 -14.34
CA LEU A 41 -1.87 13.37 -15.44
C LEU A 41 -2.75 12.70 -16.47
N MET A 42 -2.52 11.43 -16.80
CA MET A 42 -3.37 10.66 -17.71
C MET A 42 -4.81 10.61 -17.18
N VAL A 43 -4.98 10.31 -15.89
CA VAL A 43 -6.29 10.32 -15.23
C VAL A 43 -6.91 11.72 -15.24
N ALA A 44 -6.12 12.74 -14.90
CA ALA A 44 -6.57 14.13 -14.82
C ALA A 44 -7.06 14.66 -16.18
N VAL A 45 -6.32 14.36 -17.27
CA VAL A 45 -6.73 14.77 -18.62
C VAL A 45 -8.08 14.18 -19.03
N VAL A 46 -8.31 12.89 -18.72
CA VAL A 46 -9.60 12.23 -18.99
C VAL A 46 -10.72 12.92 -18.20
N LEU A 47 -10.53 13.16 -16.91
CA LEU A 47 -11.53 13.79 -16.05
C LEU A 47 -11.82 15.24 -16.45
N LEU A 48 -10.81 16.00 -16.82
CA LEU A 48 -10.99 17.38 -17.30
C LEU A 48 -11.74 17.44 -18.62
N ARG A 49 -11.46 16.49 -19.54
CA ARG A 49 -12.12 16.47 -20.84
C ARG A 49 -13.61 16.11 -20.76
N PHE A 50 -13.98 15.24 -19.82
CA PHE A 50 -15.37 14.77 -19.65
C PHE A 50 -16.12 15.47 -18.53
N GLY A 51 -15.54 16.46 -17.85
CA GLY A 51 -16.18 17.19 -16.75
C GLY A 51 -16.43 16.34 -15.49
N GLY A 52 -15.70 15.25 -15.34
CA GLY A 52 -15.89 14.21 -14.31
C GLY A 52 -16.30 12.87 -14.92
N VAL A 53 -16.23 11.80 -14.13
CA VAL A 53 -16.62 10.45 -14.55
C VAL A 53 -17.52 9.82 -13.49
N ALA A 54 -18.72 9.34 -13.91
CA ALA A 54 -19.72 8.74 -13.02
C ALA A 54 -20.08 9.60 -11.79
N GLY A 55 -20.12 10.93 -11.94
CA GLY A 55 -20.46 11.88 -10.88
C GLY A 55 -19.30 12.15 -9.90
N TRP A 56 -18.06 11.75 -10.22
CA TRP A 56 -16.85 12.04 -9.45
C TRP A 56 -16.08 13.19 -10.10
N SER A 57 -15.70 14.18 -9.30
CA SER A 57 -14.89 15.31 -9.73
C SER A 57 -13.41 14.93 -9.81
N LEU A 58 -12.62 15.76 -10.51
CA LEU A 58 -11.17 15.61 -10.56
C LEU A 58 -10.52 15.57 -9.15
N TYR A 59 -11.04 16.42 -8.25
CA TYR A 59 -10.46 16.52 -6.90
C TYR A 59 -10.80 15.32 -6.02
N GLU A 60 -11.98 14.73 -6.18
CA GLU A 60 -12.37 13.50 -5.48
C GLU A 60 -11.56 12.31 -5.99
N VAL A 61 -11.37 12.18 -7.30
CA VAL A 61 -10.53 11.10 -7.87
C VAL A 61 -9.05 11.32 -7.53
N GLY A 62 -8.57 12.56 -7.56
CA GLY A 62 -7.22 12.91 -7.10
C GLY A 62 -6.99 12.57 -5.63
N TYR A 63 -8.01 12.73 -4.79
CA TYR A 63 -8.00 12.29 -3.40
C TYR A 63 -7.85 10.77 -3.32
N LEU A 64 -8.69 9.98 -4.02
CA LEU A 64 -8.61 8.52 -4.04
C LEU A 64 -7.23 8.05 -4.52
N TYR A 65 -6.73 8.59 -5.64
CA TYR A 65 -5.41 8.30 -6.18
C TYR A 65 -4.31 8.53 -5.14
N SER A 66 -4.33 9.66 -4.47
CA SER A 66 -3.28 10.06 -3.54
C SER A 66 -3.31 9.23 -2.25
N VAL A 67 -4.50 8.94 -1.73
CA VAL A 67 -4.67 8.14 -0.50
C VAL A 67 -4.14 6.73 -0.71
N ILE A 68 -4.51 6.04 -1.80
CA ILE A 68 -4.01 4.68 -2.04
C ILE A 68 -2.51 4.67 -2.36
N SER A 69 -2.01 5.68 -3.06
CA SER A 69 -0.58 5.82 -3.34
C SER A 69 0.24 6.01 -2.06
N LEU A 70 -0.22 6.86 -1.13
CA LEU A 70 0.42 7.04 0.18
C LEU A 70 0.30 5.78 1.05
N SER A 71 -0.83 5.09 1.04
CA SER A 71 -1.00 3.80 1.74
C SER A 71 0.02 2.77 1.24
N ARG A 72 0.22 2.71 -0.09
CA ARG A 72 1.23 1.86 -0.72
C ARG A 72 2.65 2.27 -0.32
N VAL A 73 2.94 3.56 -0.28
CA VAL A 73 4.24 4.09 0.17
C VAL A 73 4.54 3.61 1.58
N VAL A 74 3.60 3.74 2.53
CA VAL A 74 3.77 3.27 3.90
C VAL A 74 4.03 1.77 3.94
N TYR A 75 3.21 0.97 3.28
CA TYR A 75 3.37 -0.48 3.17
C TYR A 75 4.73 -0.87 2.58
N ARG A 76 5.07 -0.34 1.41
CA ARG A 76 6.30 -0.70 0.69
C ARG A 76 7.57 -0.18 1.38
N SER A 77 7.50 0.91 2.11
CA SER A 77 8.63 1.40 2.91
C SER A 77 8.98 0.44 4.03
N LEU A 78 7.97 -0.12 4.70
CA LEU A 78 8.14 -0.99 5.87
C LEU A 78 8.33 -2.47 5.52
N ALA A 79 7.72 -2.93 4.42
CA ALA A 79 7.61 -4.35 4.11
C ALA A 79 7.99 -4.69 2.65
N ASN A 80 8.97 -3.96 2.08
CA ASN A 80 9.41 -4.20 0.71
C ASN A 80 9.86 -5.64 0.46
N ASP A 81 10.58 -6.25 1.39
CA ASP A 81 11.12 -7.59 1.21
C ASP A 81 10.09 -8.69 1.46
N VAL A 82 8.97 -8.38 2.11
CA VAL A 82 7.81 -9.28 2.14
C VAL A 82 7.26 -9.47 0.73
N HIS A 83 7.19 -8.38 -0.05
CA HIS A 83 6.78 -8.46 -1.45
C HIS A 83 7.79 -9.23 -2.33
N ASN A 84 9.08 -9.23 -1.99
CA ASN A 84 10.13 -9.93 -2.74
C ASN A 84 10.54 -11.23 -2.03
N LEU A 85 9.62 -11.90 -1.33
CA LEU A 85 9.90 -13.14 -0.59
C LEU A 85 10.43 -14.24 -1.49
N ASP A 86 9.90 -14.35 -2.71
CA ASP A 86 10.32 -15.32 -3.74
C ASP A 86 11.82 -15.28 -4.00
N ARG A 87 12.43 -14.09 -4.03
CA ARG A 87 13.87 -13.92 -4.16
C ARG A 87 14.62 -14.62 -3.04
N TYR A 88 14.18 -14.46 -1.79
CA TYR A 88 14.82 -15.09 -0.63
C TYR A 88 14.64 -16.61 -0.62
N LEU A 89 13.49 -17.09 -1.13
CA LEU A 89 13.21 -18.51 -1.25
C LEU A 89 14.08 -19.18 -2.33
N VAL A 90 14.27 -18.49 -3.46
CA VAL A 90 15.07 -19.03 -4.58
C VAL A 90 16.57 -18.94 -4.31
N SER A 91 17.07 -17.86 -3.69
CA SER A 91 18.49 -17.68 -3.39
C SER A 91 18.97 -18.45 -2.16
N GLY A 92 18.05 -19.00 -1.33
CA GLY A 92 18.43 -19.62 -0.05
C GLY A 92 18.76 -18.62 1.07
N ASP A 93 18.70 -17.30 0.80
CA ASP A 93 19.01 -16.27 1.78
C ASP A 93 18.05 -16.28 2.98
N LEU A 94 16.90 -16.95 2.84
CA LEU A 94 15.94 -17.11 3.93
C LEU A 94 16.53 -17.88 5.11
N ASP A 95 17.43 -18.86 4.84
CA ASP A 95 18.10 -19.63 5.86
C ASP A 95 18.96 -18.76 6.78
N GLN A 96 19.61 -17.74 6.21
CA GLN A 96 20.40 -16.78 6.99
C GLN A 96 19.51 -15.91 7.90
N LEU A 97 18.26 -15.62 7.48
CA LEU A 97 17.31 -14.88 8.29
C LEU A 97 16.77 -15.72 9.45
N LEU A 98 16.63 -17.02 9.26
CA LEU A 98 16.19 -17.95 10.32
C LEU A 98 17.22 -18.11 11.46
N LEU A 99 18.50 -17.87 11.18
CA LEU A 99 19.54 -17.87 12.21
C LEU A 99 19.53 -16.65 13.14
N ARG A 100 18.75 -15.62 12.78
CA ARG A 100 18.66 -14.40 13.61
C ARG A 100 17.71 -14.60 14.78
N PRO A 101 18.01 -14.02 15.95
CA PRO A 101 17.14 -14.12 17.14
C PRO A 101 15.92 -13.18 17.02
N LEU A 102 15.22 -13.21 15.87
CA LEU A 102 14.04 -12.38 15.54
C LEU A 102 13.00 -13.26 14.85
N PRO A 103 11.69 -12.96 15.04
CA PRO A 103 10.65 -13.59 14.21
C PRO A 103 10.94 -13.35 12.73
N LEU A 104 10.80 -14.38 11.88
CA LEU A 104 11.15 -14.35 10.45
C LEU A 104 10.56 -13.15 9.71
N LEU A 105 9.27 -12.85 9.94
CA LEU A 105 8.59 -11.71 9.32
C LEU A 105 9.27 -10.38 9.70
N VAL A 106 9.62 -10.19 10.97
CA VAL A 106 10.31 -8.98 11.46
C VAL A 106 11.74 -8.91 10.90
N ALA A 107 12.43 -10.03 10.84
CA ALA A 107 13.75 -10.11 10.23
C ALA A 107 13.69 -9.71 8.75
N LEU A 108 12.72 -10.22 7.99
CA LEU A 108 12.51 -9.90 6.58
C LEU A 108 12.16 -8.41 6.39
N MET A 109 11.21 -7.86 7.15
CA MET A 109 10.83 -6.45 7.08
C MET A 109 11.98 -5.48 7.40
N SER A 110 12.96 -5.92 8.20
CA SER A 110 14.09 -5.08 8.60
C SER A 110 15.24 -5.03 7.59
N GLN A 111 15.25 -5.87 6.54
CA GLN A 111 16.39 -5.98 5.62
C GLN A 111 16.57 -4.73 4.76
N ASN A 112 15.51 -4.31 4.07
CA ASN A 112 15.58 -3.23 3.10
C ASN A 112 14.47 -2.20 3.34
N PHE A 113 14.62 -1.37 4.35
CA PHE A 113 13.75 -0.22 4.50
C PHE A 113 13.93 0.73 3.32
N ARG A 114 12.83 1.01 2.61
CA ARG A 114 12.85 1.91 1.43
C ARG A 114 12.23 3.26 1.76
N ILE A 115 12.99 4.34 1.52
CA ILE A 115 12.44 5.69 1.53
C ILE A 115 11.97 6.00 0.11
N LEU A 116 10.67 6.02 -0.09
CA LEU A 116 10.03 6.31 -1.37
C LEU A 116 9.68 7.81 -1.46
N LEU A 117 10.71 8.67 -1.38
CA LEU A 117 10.52 10.13 -1.33
C LEU A 117 9.78 10.68 -2.54
N GLY A 118 10.09 10.20 -3.74
CA GLY A 118 9.45 10.68 -4.96
C GLY A 118 7.94 10.46 -4.95
N GLU A 119 7.53 9.23 -4.64
CA GLU A 119 6.12 8.87 -4.52
C GLU A 119 5.43 9.62 -3.37
N THR A 120 6.12 9.78 -2.23
CA THR A 120 5.60 10.50 -1.06
C THR A 120 5.34 11.97 -1.36
N LEU A 121 6.30 12.67 -1.96
CA LEU A 121 6.19 14.09 -2.28
C LEU A 121 5.13 14.35 -3.34
N GLN A 122 5.11 13.54 -4.39
CA GLN A 122 4.13 13.65 -5.46
C GLN A 122 2.71 13.37 -4.95
N SER A 123 2.47 12.23 -4.32
CA SER A 123 1.13 11.86 -3.83
C SER A 123 0.69 12.77 -2.67
N GLY A 124 1.61 13.17 -1.80
CA GLY A 124 1.33 14.13 -0.72
C GLY A 124 0.96 15.52 -1.26
N GLY A 125 1.67 15.99 -2.29
CA GLY A 125 1.38 17.26 -2.95
C GLY A 125 0.01 17.26 -3.64
N ILE A 126 -0.32 16.19 -4.38
CA ILE A 126 -1.64 16.03 -5.00
C ILE A 126 -2.73 15.96 -3.93
N LEU A 127 -2.52 15.19 -2.85
CA LEU A 127 -3.47 15.08 -1.75
C LEU A 127 -3.73 16.44 -1.09
N ALA A 128 -2.67 17.17 -0.76
CA ALA A 128 -2.78 18.49 -0.14
C ALA A 128 -3.55 19.48 -1.04
N TYR A 129 -3.28 19.47 -2.34
CA TYR A 129 -3.99 20.30 -3.31
C TYR A 129 -5.47 19.90 -3.43
N CYS A 130 -5.78 18.60 -3.51
CA CYS A 130 -7.17 18.12 -3.57
C CYS A 130 -7.93 18.45 -2.29
N LEU A 131 -7.34 18.21 -1.10
CA LEU A 131 -7.95 18.59 0.18
C LEU A 131 -8.22 20.09 0.26
N TYR A 132 -7.27 20.92 -0.15
CA TYR A 132 -7.44 22.36 -0.20
C TYR A 132 -8.63 22.76 -1.08
N LYS A 133 -8.74 22.22 -2.30
CA LYS A 133 -9.84 22.53 -3.23
C LYS A 133 -11.19 22.04 -2.71
N LEU A 134 -11.25 20.82 -2.16
CA LEU A 134 -12.47 20.24 -1.59
C LEU A 134 -12.93 21.00 -0.34
N THR A 135 -12.00 21.50 0.48
CA THR A 135 -12.33 22.35 1.65
C THR A 135 -12.77 23.74 1.20
N ALA A 136 -12.09 24.35 0.23
CA ALA A 136 -12.43 25.66 -0.31
C ALA A 136 -13.81 25.68 -1.00
N SER A 137 -14.23 24.56 -1.59
CA SER A 137 -15.58 24.39 -2.16
C SER A 137 -16.68 24.14 -1.10
N GLY A 138 -16.31 23.97 0.17
CA GLY A 138 -17.25 23.64 1.24
C GLY A 138 -17.72 22.18 1.24
N GLN A 139 -17.18 21.33 0.38
CA GLN A 139 -17.57 19.91 0.29
C GLN A 139 -17.09 19.09 1.49
N ILE A 140 -15.90 19.40 2.03
CA ILE A 140 -15.35 18.75 3.22
C ILE A 140 -14.94 19.78 4.26
N GLY A 141 -14.99 19.39 5.54
CA GLY A 141 -14.52 20.22 6.66
C GLY A 141 -13.11 19.87 7.13
N TRP A 142 -12.54 20.65 8.04
CA TRP A 142 -11.24 20.41 8.65
C TRP A 142 -11.05 19.02 9.29
N PRO A 143 -12.09 18.35 9.85
CA PRO A 143 -11.94 16.98 10.36
C PRO A 143 -11.56 15.95 9.29
N ALA A 144 -11.73 16.27 8.00
CA ALA A 144 -11.31 15.39 6.91
C ALA A 144 -9.78 15.13 6.90
N VAL A 145 -8.98 16.10 7.36
CA VAL A 145 -7.50 15.95 7.36
C VAL A 145 -7.00 14.81 8.26
N PRO A 146 -7.31 14.79 9.57
CA PRO A 146 -6.92 13.68 10.42
C PRO A 146 -7.58 12.36 10.01
N LEU A 147 -8.81 12.39 9.51
CA LEU A 147 -9.47 11.20 8.98
C LEU A 147 -8.75 10.65 7.74
N THR A 148 -8.28 11.51 6.85
CA THR A 148 -7.49 11.09 5.68
C THR A 148 -6.19 10.41 6.10
N LEU A 149 -5.49 10.94 7.10
CA LEU A 149 -4.28 10.29 7.64
C LEU A 149 -4.61 8.90 8.19
N TRP A 150 -5.71 8.79 8.94
CA TRP A 150 -6.19 7.50 9.44
C TRP A 150 -6.50 6.53 8.30
N ILE A 151 -7.18 6.99 7.22
CA ILE A 151 -7.48 6.16 6.03
C ILE A 151 -6.20 5.67 5.38
N VAL A 152 -5.19 6.53 5.21
CA VAL A 152 -3.88 6.15 4.66
C VAL A 152 -3.23 5.04 5.47
N LEU A 153 -3.21 5.16 6.80
CA LEU A 153 -2.63 4.14 7.69
C LEU A 153 -3.42 2.83 7.65
N ASN A 154 -4.74 2.92 7.72
CA ASN A 154 -5.64 1.76 7.62
C ASN A 154 -5.50 1.06 6.26
N GLY A 155 -5.45 1.83 5.17
CA GLY A 155 -5.22 1.33 3.82
C GLY A 155 -3.86 0.63 3.69
N ALA A 156 -2.80 1.16 4.33
CA ALA A 156 -1.49 0.51 4.36
C ALA A 156 -1.54 -0.86 5.06
N VAL A 157 -2.32 -1.00 6.14
CA VAL A 157 -2.53 -2.30 6.82
C VAL A 157 -3.24 -3.29 5.91
N ILE A 158 -4.29 -2.86 5.19
CA ILE A 158 -5.02 -3.72 4.25
C ILE A 158 -4.11 -4.17 3.11
N LEU A 159 -3.35 -3.24 2.49
CA LEU A 159 -2.40 -3.57 1.43
C LEU A 159 -1.29 -4.50 1.93
N PHE A 160 -0.79 -4.29 3.15
CA PHE A 160 0.17 -5.20 3.77
C PHE A 160 -0.42 -6.59 3.97
N ALA A 161 -1.66 -6.71 4.45
CA ALA A 161 -2.32 -8.00 4.64
C ALA A 161 -2.50 -8.75 3.30
N ILE A 162 -2.91 -8.07 2.24
CA ILE A 162 -3.01 -8.62 0.89
C ILE A 162 -1.63 -9.08 0.39
N GLY A 163 -0.61 -8.22 0.47
CA GLY A 163 0.75 -8.50 0.05
C GLY A 163 1.39 -9.65 0.85
N LEU A 164 1.14 -9.73 2.16
CA LEU A 164 1.61 -10.83 3.01
C LEU A 164 0.94 -12.14 2.66
N ALA A 165 -0.37 -12.14 2.41
CA ALA A 165 -1.10 -13.35 2.02
C ALA A 165 -0.60 -13.89 0.67
N THR A 166 -0.42 -13.04 -0.34
CA THR A 166 0.10 -13.44 -1.64
C THR A 166 1.56 -13.90 -1.56
N ALA A 167 2.41 -13.20 -0.80
CA ALA A 167 3.80 -13.60 -0.57
C ALA A 167 3.89 -14.98 0.08
N THR A 168 3.01 -15.26 1.05
CA THR A 168 2.97 -16.52 1.78
C THR A 168 2.76 -17.74 0.87
N ILE A 169 2.05 -17.58 -0.24
CA ILE A 169 1.86 -18.64 -1.24
C ILE A 169 3.23 -19.15 -1.77
N GLY A 170 4.26 -18.30 -1.72
CA GLY A 170 5.63 -18.64 -2.10
C GLY A 170 6.25 -19.81 -1.34
N PHE A 171 5.77 -20.14 -0.16
CA PHE A 171 6.23 -21.34 0.57
C PHE A 171 5.77 -22.65 -0.07
N TRP A 172 4.78 -22.61 -0.97
CA TRP A 172 4.28 -23.79 -1.71
C TRP A 172 4.56 -23.73 -3.21
N MET A 173 4.86 -22.53 -3.75
CA MET A 173 5.04 -22.32 -5.19
C MET A 173 6.36 -21.57 -5.44
N THR A 174 7.15 -22.04 -6.39
CA THR A 174 8.49 -21.49 -6.70
C THR A 174 8.50 -20.17 -7.48
N LYS A 175 7.35 -19.73 -8.04
CA LYS A 175 7.26 -18.50 -8.84
C LYS A 175 6.00 -17.71 -8.46
N VAL A 176 6.06 -16.97 -7.37
CA VAL A 176 4.94 -16.18 -6.86
C VAL A 176 5.03 -14.72 -7.27
N GLU A 177 6.17 -14.28 -7.79
CA GLU A 177 6.40 -12.88 -8.22
C GLU A 177 5.30 -12.36 -9.16
N VAL A 178 4.89 -13.17 -10.14
CA VAL A 178 3.82 -12.80 -11.08
C VAL A 178 2.49 -12.61 -10.35
N LEU A 179 2.14 -13.51 -9.43
CA LEU A 179 0.91 -13.40 -8.65
C LEU A 179 0.92 -12.18 -7.74
N GLN A 180 2.06 -11.91 -7.09
CA GLN A 180 2.23 -10.72 -6.24
C GLN A 180 2.10 -9.43 -7.04
N THR A 181 2.78 -9.34 -8.19
CA THR A 181 2.71 -8.17 -9.08
C THR A 181 1.29 -7.96 -9.58
N LEU A 182 0.64 -9.01 -10.09
CA LEU A 182 -0.75 -8.92 -10.54
C LEU A 182 -1.71 -8.48 -9.42
N THR A 183 -1.56 -9.04 -8.22
CA THR A 183 -2.43 -8.68 -7.09
C THR A 183 -2.20 -7.25 -6.62
N GLU A 184 -0.94 -6.80 -6.59
CA GLU A 184 -0.59 -5.42 -6.21
C GLU A 184 -1.07 -4.43 -7.27
N ASP A 185 -0.82 -4.69 -8.55
CA ASP A 185 -1.23 -3.82 -9.65
C ASP A 185 -2.76 -3.76 -9.80
N ALA A 186 -3.45 -4.91 -9.64
CA ALA A 186 -4.90 -4.94 -9.60
C ALA A 186 -5.46 -4.13 -8.42
N SER A 187 -4.88 -4.30 -7.22
CA SER A 187 -5.28 -3.55 -6.03
C SER A 187 -5.05 -2.06 -6.20
N ARG A 188 -3.90 -1.66 -6.74
CA ARG A 188 -3.56 -0.27 -7.02
C ARG A 188 -4.53 0.35 -8.02
N SER A 189 -4.69 -0.29 -9.19
CA SER A 189 -5.56 0.21 -10.26
C SER A 189 -7.02 0.30 -9.80
N ALA A 190 -7.50 -0.72 -9.07
CA ALA A 190 -8.86 -0.73 -8.54
C ALA A 190 -9.13 0.42 -7.56
N ALA A 191 -8.16 0.74 -6.71
CA ALA A 191 -8.34 1.74 -5.67
C ALA A 191 -8.04 3.18 -6.12
N GLN A 192 -7.38 3.37 -7.27
CA GLN A 192 -7.14 4.70 -7.83
C GLN A 192 -8.40 5.37 -8.38
N TYR A 193 -9.40 4.56 -8.73
CA TYR A 193 -10.65 5.04 -9.34
C TYR A 193 -11.86 4.71 -8.46
N PRO A 194 -12.96 5.48 -8.61
CA PRO A 194 -14.22 5.13 -7.97
C PRO A 194 -14.69 3.73 -8.41
N LEU A 195 -15.07 2.89 -7.45
CA LEU A 195 -15.51 1.52 -7.76
C LEU A 195 -16.81 1.47 -8.57
N THR A 196 -17.54 2.58 -8.64
CA THR A 196 -18.73 2.72 -9.51
C THR A 196 -18.43 2.56 -10.99
N LEU A 197 -17.18 2.75 -11.40
CA LEU A 197 -16.73 2.58 -12.80
C LEU A 197 -16.57 1.12 -13.22
N TYR A 198 -16.46 0.21 -12.26
CA TYR A 198 -16.23 -1.20 -12.54
C TYR A 198 -17.56 -1.98 -12.66
N PRO A 199 -17.63 -3.01 -13.51
CA PRO A 199 -18.80 -3.87 -13.60
C PRO A 199 -19.03 -4.61 -12.27
N GLY A 200 -20.29 -5.02 -12.02
CA GLY A 200 -20.72 -5.57 -10.72
C GLY A 200 -19.91 -6.76 -10.21
N TRP A 201 -19.54 -7.67 -11.11
CA TRP A 201 -18.73 -8.85 -10.75
C TRP A 201 -17.32 -8.46 -10.27
N LEU A 202 -16.69 -7.46 -10.91
CA LEU A 202 -15.36 -6.99 -10.55
C LEU A 202 -15.39 -6.21 -9.22
N ARG A 203 -16.46 -5.42 -9.01
CA ARG A 203 -16.71 -4.80 -7.69
C ARG A 203 -16.78 -5.84 -6.58
N GLY A 204 -17.50 -6.96 -6.82
CA GLY A 204 -17.57 -8.08 -5.88
C GLY A 204 -16.18 -8.63 -5.51
N ILE A 205 -15.28 -8.78 -6.47
CA ILE A 205 -13.90 -9.20 -6.20
C ILE A 205 -13.18 -8.21 -5.29
N PHE A 206 -13.30 -6.88 -5.55
CA PHE A 206 -12.62 -5.84 -4.76
C PHE A 206 -13.22 -5.62 -3.37
N PHE A 207 -14.42 -6.12 -3.12
CA PHE A 207 -15.02 -6.10 -1.78
C PHE A 207 -14.72 -7.36 -0.98
N PHE A 208 -14.76 -8.57 -1.61
CA PHE A 208 -14.78 -9.84 -0.89
C PHE A 208 -13.54 -10.72 -1.08
N VAL A 209 -12.88 -10.65 -2.24
CA VAL A 209 -11.71 -11.49 -2.53
C VAL A 209 -10.41 -10.72 -2.25
N ILE A 210 -10.29 -9.53 -2.81
CA ILE A 210 -9.16 -8.61 -2.59
C ILE A 210 -9.76 -7.34 -1.98
N PRO A 211 -9.95 -7.26 -0.64
CA PRO A 211 -10.79 -6.23 -0.02
C PRO A 211 -10.19 -4.82 -0.07
N VAL A 212 -9.64 -4.45 -1.22
CA VAL A 212 -9.01 -3.14 -1.47
C VAL A 212 -10.02 -2.00 -1.46
N ALA A 213 -11.32 -2.29 -1.69
CA ALA A 213 -12.39 -1.31 -1.53
C ALA A 213 -12.36 -0.61 -0.16
N PHE A 214 -12.07 -1.37 0.89
CA PHE A 214 -11.99 -0.88 2.27
C PHE A 214 -10.69 -0.14 2.57
N ALA A 215 -9.67 -0.27 1.74
CA ALA A 215 -8.43 0.50 1.90
C ALA A 215 -8.59 1.98 1.57
N ASN A 216 -9.53 2.32 0.66
CA ASN A 216 -9.63 3.67 0.13
C ASN A 216 -11.09 4.09 -0.13
N TYR A 217 -11.78 3.40 -1.05
CA TYR A 217 -13.09 3.82 -1.57
C TYR A 217 -14.16 3.91 -0.49
N VAL A 218 -14.33 2.86 0.33
CA VAL A 218 -15.36 2.81 1.37
C VAL A 218 -15.21 3.94 2.40
N PRO A 219 -14.04 4.12 3.03
CA PRO A 219 -13.88 5.23 3.98
C PRO A 219 -13.91 6.61 3.31
N ALA A 220 -13.53 6.72 2.01
CA ALA A 220 -13.61 7.98 1.27
C ALA A 220 -15.06 8.43 1.02
N LEU A 221 -16.02 7.52 0.87
CA LEU A 221 -17.45 7.87 0.76
C LEU A 221 -17.92 8.67 1.98
N TYR A 222 -17.48 8.29 3.19
CA TYR A 222 -17.80 9.04 4.39
C TYR A 222 -17.15 10.44 4.38
N VAL A 223 -15.89 10.53 4.03
CA VAL A 223 -15.13 11.80 4.09
C VAL A 223 -15.55 12.77 2.99
N LEU A 224 -15.76 12.29 1.75
CA LEU A 224 -16.02 13.13 0.59
C LEU A 224 -17.50 13.42 0.37
N ARG A 225 -18.37 12.47 0.72
CA ARG A 225 -19.80 12.54 0.37
C ARG A 225 -20.72 12.49 1.58
N HIS A 226 -20.16 12.34 2.78
CA HIS A 226 -20.92 12.16 4.02
C HIS A 226 -21.98 11.05 3.97
N GLU A 227 -21.73 10.04 3.10
CA GLU A 227 -22.63 8.90 2.94
C GLU A 227 -22.43 7.88 4.07
N TYR A 228 -23.52 7.21 4.45
CA TYR A 228 -23.58 6.04 5.34
C TYR A 228 -23.04 6.19 6.76
N GLY A 229 -22.49 7.33 7.18
CA GLY A 229 -22.05 7.58 8.55
C GLY A 229 -20.74 6.91 8.97
N LEU A 230 -20.37 7.06 10.25
CA LEU A 230 -19.09 6.63 10.82
C LEU A 230 -18.84 5.10 10.76
N TRP A 231 -19.90 4.30 10.59
CA TRP A 231 -19.75 2.85 10.55
C TRP A 231 -18.88 2.36 9.37
N LEU A 232 -18.78 3.14 8.27
CA LEU A 232 -17.88 2.80 7.16
C LEU A 232 -16.40 2.79 7.59
N LEU A 233 -16.03 3.72 8.47
CA LEU A 233 -14.67 3.74 9.04
C LEU A 233 -14.45 2.51 9.95
N ALA A 234 -15.45 2.19 10.77
CA ALA A 234 -15.40 0.99 11.63
C ALA A 234 -15.34 -0.30 10.80
N ALA A 235 -16.12 -0.40 9.71
CA ALA A 235 -16.08 -1.53 8.79
C ALA A 235 -14.69 -1.67 8.13
N SER A 236 -14.11 -0.55 7.67
CA SER A 236 -12.77 -0.54 7.10
C SER A 236 -11.70 -0.98 8.11
N ALA A 237 -11.79 -0.50 9.37
CA ALA A 237 -10.91 -0.95 10.46
C ALA A 237 -11.08 -2.46 10.76
N GLY A 238 -12.32 -2.94 10.79
CA GLY A 238 -12.64 -4.34 10.97
C GLY A 238 -12.01 -5.22 9.89
N VAL A 239 -12.13 -4.82 8.62
CA VAL A 239 -11.50 -5.53 7.49
C VAL A 239 -9.97 -5.50 7.59
N ALA A 240 -9.37 -4.38 7.99
CA ALA A 240 -7.93 -4.28 8.21
C ALA A 240 -7.45 -5.25 9.32
N CYS A 241 -8.13 -5.26 10.46
CA CYS A 241 -7.78 -6.13 11.58
C CYS A 241 -7.97 -7.62 11.24
N LEU A 242 -9.11 -7.97 10.66
CA LEU A 242 -9.41 -9.37 10.28
C LEU A 242 -8.47 -9.84 9.16
N GLY A 243 -8.26 -9.02 8.13
CA GLY A 243 -7.35 -9.33 7.03
C GLY A 243 -5.92 -9.52 7.52
N LEU A 244 -5.44 -8.63 8.40
CA LEU A 244 -4.11 -8.77 8.99
C LEU A 244 -3.99 -10.03 9.85
N ALA A 245 -4.98 -10.31 10.69
CA ALA A 245 -4.99 -11.53 11.53
C ALA A 245 -4.97 -12.80 10.67
N ALA A 246 -5.79 -12.85 9.61
CA ALA A 246 -5.83 -13.97 8.67
C ALA A 246 -4.49 -14.13 7.92
N ALA A 247 -3.92 -13.01 7.41
CA ALA A 247 -2.63 -13.03 6.72
C ALA A 247 -1.48 -13.49 7.62
N LEU A 248 -1.46 -13.04 8.90
CA LEU A 248 -0.47 -13.48 9.88
C LEU A 248 -0.63 -14.96 10.26
N ALA A 249 -1.86 -15.45 10.38
CA ALA A 249 -2.12 -16.88 10.61
C ALA A 249 -1.63 -17.72 9.42
N PHE A 250 -1.95 -17.27 8.19
CA PHE A 250 -1.51 -17.91 6.96
C PHE A 250 0.03 -17.90 6.83
N TRP A 251 0.67 -16.77 7.15
CA TRP A 251 2.12 -16.63 7.20
C TRP A 251 2.76 -17.66 8.15
N ARG A 252 2.21 -17.82 9.36
CA ARG A 252 2.73 -18.80 10.32
C ARG A 252 2.65 -20.23 9.78
N ALA A 253 1.52 -20.56 9.11
CA ALA A 253 1.34 -21.86 8.49
C ALA A 253 2.31 -22.09 7.32
N GLY A 254 2.56 -21.06 6.50
CA GLY A 254 3.53 -21.11 5.40
C GLY A 254 4.98 -21.25 5.90
N ALA A 255 5.38 -20.39 6.82
CA ALA A 255 6.72 -20.41 7.39
C ALA A 255 7.06 -21.74 8.09
N ALA A 256 6.06 -22.39 8.73
CA ALA A 256 6.24 -23.73 9.33
C ALA A 256 6.45 -24.85 8.31
N ARG A 257 6.11 -24.63 7.05
CA ARG A 257 6.29 -25.59 5.94
C ARG A 257 7.60 -25.37 5.16
N TYR A 258 8.30 -24.29 5.44
CA TYR A 258 9.55 -23.99 4.75
C TYR A 258 10.57 -25.11 4.99
N GLN A 259 11.16 -25.60 3.91
CA GLN A 259 12.28 -26.53 3.93
C GLN A 259 13.46 -25.87 3.21
N SER A 260 14.63 -25.89 3.83
CA SER A 260 15.83 -25.34 3.23
C SER A 260 16.12 -25.99 1.87
N THR A 261 16.44 -25.19 0.87
CA THR A 261 16.80 -25.67 -0.47
C THR A 261 18.20 -26.30 -0.53
N GLY A 262 18.94 -26.29 0.59
CA GLY A 262 20.22 -27.00 0.72
C GLY A 262 21.36 -26.40 -0.12
N SER A 263 21.34 -25.08 -0.35
CA SER A 263 22.43 -24.37 -1.06
C SER A 263 23.51 -23.87 -0.12
#